data_7e0e8926a9ebed95690f3163321538cd
#
_entry.id   7e0e8926a9ebed95690f3163321538cd
#
_cell.length_a   1.000
_cell.length_b   1.000
_cell.length_c   1.000
_cell.angle_alpha   90.00
_cell.angle_beta   90.00
_cell.angle_gamma   90.00
#
_symmetry.space_group_name_H-M   'P 1'
#
loop_
_entity.id
_entity.type
_entity.pdbx_description
1 polymer ?
#
loop_
_entity_poly.entity_id
_entity_poly.type
_entity_poly.pdbx_seq_one_letter_code
_entity_poly.pdbx_strand_id
1 'polypeptide(L)'
;KYPDVQRESAPVYRGQHVLKRDEAGAERCTACGLCAVACPAEAITMESAERKKGEENLFREEKYASIYEINMLRCIFCGLCEEACPKEAIFLTDRIVPSSFTRGEEVFGKDKLVESTENPIDVTKRQRQEVIDFKKDKRHYHNRTFLDAKPIAKNHH
;
A
#
# COMPACT_ATOMS: atom_id res chain seq x y z
N LYS A 1 -11.37 20.60 14.62
CA LYS A 1 -10.32 21.32 15.40
C LYS A 1 -9.06 20.48 15.42
N TYR A 2 -8.33 20.47 14.32
CA TYR A 2 -7.03 19.81 14.22
C TYR A 2 -6.03 20.50 15.18
N PRO A 3 -5.13 19.77 15.92
CA PRO A 3 -4.93 18.31 15.89
C PRO A 3 -5.83 17.51 16.86
N ASP A 4 -6.63 18.14 17.73
CA ASP A 4 -7.39 17.47 18.79
C ASP A 4 -8.48 16.54 18.23
N VAL A 5 -9.07 16.94 17.11
CA VAL A 5 -10.07 16.15 16.40
C VAL A 5 -9.58 15.89 14.98
N GLN A 6 -9.28 14.63 14.68
CA GLN A 6 -8.91 14.18 13.34
C GLN A 6 -10.14 13.64 12.61
N ARG A 7 -10.21 13.94 11.31
CA ARG A 7 -11.24 13.37 10.44
C ARG A 7 -10.96 11.89 10.21
N GLU A 8 -11.98 11.07 10.28
CA GLU A 8 -11.87 9.67 9.87
C GLU A 8 -11.50 9.58 8.38
N SER A 9 -10.50 8.77 8.10
CA SER A 9 -10.09 8.50 6.72
C SER A 9 -11.10 7.57 6.04
N ALA A 10 -11.32 7.78 4.75
CA ALA A 10 -12.16 6.87 3.97
C ALA A 10 -11.55 5.43 4.00
N PRO A 11 -12.37 4.37 3.97
CA PRO A 11 -11.87 2.99 4.00
C PRO A 11 -10.89 2.66 2.87
N VAL A 12 -10.98 3.37 1.75
CA VAL A 12 -10.11 3.24 0.58
C VAL A 12 -9.06 4.34 0.46
N TYR A 13 -8.79 5.06 1.56
CA TYR A 13 -7.77 6.11 1.56
C TYR A 13 -6.39 5.52 1.23
N ARG A 14 -5.66 6.19 0.36
CA ARG A 14 -4.33 5.80 -0.11
C ARG A 14 -3.27 6.69 0.53
N GLY A 15 -2.90 6.38 1.77
CA GLY A 15 -1.85 7.10 2.48
C GLY A 15 -0.51 6.38 2.46
N GLN A 16 0.26 6.53 3.53
CA GLN A 16 1.61 5.98 3.64
C GLN A 16 1.64 4.47 3.40
N HIS A 17 2.63 4.02 2.63
CA HIS A 17 2.86 2.60 2.36
C HIS A 17 3.33 1.84 3.60
N VAL A 18 3.03 0.55 3.62
CA VAL A 18 3.55 -0.41 4.59
C VAL A 18 3.96 -1.69 3.88
N LEU A 19 5.09 -2.25 4.27
CA LEU A 19 5.50 -3.60 3.92
C LEU A 19 5.10 -4.54 5.03
N LYS A 20 4.19 -5.46 4.69
CA LYS A 20 3.60 -6.41 5.65
C LYS A 20 4.54 -7.55 5.98
N ARG A 21 4.40 -8.03 7.21
CA ARG A 21 4.93 -9.32 7.66
C ARG A 21 3.82 -10.37 7.57
N ASP A 22 4.21 -11.62 7.59
CA ASP A 22 3.28 -12.73 7.74
C ASP A 22 2.93 -12.97 9.23
N GLU A 23 2.12 -13.97 9.50
CA GLU A 23 1.70 -14.32 10.86
C GLU A 23 2.87 -14.79 11.74
N ALA A 24 3.93 -15.30 11.13
CA ALA A 24 5.16 -15.72 11.81
C ALA A 24 6.14 -14.55 12.03
N GLY A 25 5.82 -13.35 11.55
CA GLY A 25 6.65 -12.17 11.67
C GLY A 25 7.68 -12.00 10.54
N ALA A 26 7.72 -12.89 9.56
CA ALA A 26 8.65 -12.81 8.44
C ALA A 26 8.16 -11.81 7.36
N GLU A 27 9.09 -11.11 6.71
CA GLU A 27 8.77 -10.19 5.63
C GLU A 27 8.20 -10.93 4.42
N ARG A 28 7.10 -10.45 3.86
CA ARG A 28 6.44 -11.05 2.69
C ARG A 28 7.11 -10.70 1.37
N CYS A 29 7.87 -9.59 1.33
CA CYS A 29 8.46 -9.07 0.10
C CYS A 29 9.60 -9.96 -0.41
N THR A 30 9.49 -10.40 -1.66
CA THR A 30 10.48 -11.23 -2.36
C THR A 30 11.31 -10.47 -3.37
N ALA A 31 11.25 -9.14 -3.38
CA ALA A 31 11.93 -8.29 -4.35
C ALA A 31 11.71 -8.72 -5.82
N CYS A 32 10.48 -9.06 -6.18
CA CYS A 32 10.15 -9.48 -7.56
C CYS A 32 10.19 -8.31 -8.58
N GLY A 33 10.18 -7.06 -8.12
CA GLY A 33 10.27 -5.87 -8.97
C GLY A 33 8.96 -5.40 -9.58
N LEU A 34 7.87 -6.16 -9.51
CA LEU A 34 6.61 -5.82 -10.19
C LEU A 34 5.99 -4.49 -9.72
N CYS A 35 6.12 -4.17 -8.43
CA CYS A 35 5.64 -2.89 -7.91
C CYS A 35 6.45 -1.69 -8.45
N ALA A 36 7.76 -1.86 -8.67
CA ALA A 36 8.59 -0.82 -9.27
C ALA A 36 8.26 -0.61 -10.75
N VAL A 37 8.04 -1.69 -11.50
CA VAL A 37 7.63 -1.65 -12.91
C VAL A 37 6.23 -1.03 -13.07
N ALA A 38 5.31 -1.34 -12.15
CA ALA A 38 3.96 -0.79 -12.18
C ALA A 38 3.87 0.67 -11.73
N CYS A 39 4.94 1.23 -11.15
CA CYS A 39 4.93 2.59 -10.63
C CYS A 39 5.07 3.64 -11.76
N PRO A 40 4.03 4.44 -12.06
CA PRO A 40 4.10 5.43 -13.13
C PRO A 40 5.04 6.59 -12.82
N ALA A 41 5.34 6.80 -11.53
CA ALA A 41 6.21 7.89 -11.05
C ALA A 41 7.65 7.42 -10.83
N GLU A 42 7.98 6.14 -11.09
CA GLU A 42 9.31 5.57 -10.84
C GLU A 42 9.83 5.89 -9.42
N ALA A 43 8.91 5.81 -8.44
CA ALA A 43 9.21 6.20 -7.07
C ALA A 43 9.82 5.07 -6.24
N ILE A 44 9.83 3.82 -6.74
CA ILE A 44 10.23 2.63 -5.99
C ILE A 44 11.58 2.15 -6.50
N THR A 45 12.54 2.02 -5.58
CA THR A 45 13.85 1.42 -5.83
C THR A 45 14.00 0.20 -4.93
N MET A 46 14.55 -0.88 -5.46
CA MET A 46 14.80 -2.08 -4.67
C MET A 46 16.02 -2.85 -5.15
N GLU A 47 16.66 -3.51 -4.20
CA GLU A 47 17.69 -4.50 -4.45
C GLU A 47 17.32 -5.82 -3.79
N SER A 48 17.60 -6.91 -4.45
CA SER A 48 17.34 -8.24 -3.92
C SER A 48 18.61 -8.87 -3.37
N ALA A 49 18.43 -9.67 -2.32
CA ALA A 49 19.48 -10.56 -1.79
C ALA A 49 18.90 -11.95 -1.51
N GLU A 50 19.78 -12.90 -1.31
CA GLU A 50 19.44 -14.23 -0.86
C GLU A 50 19.62 -14.34 0.65
N ARG A 51 18.64 -14.93 1.34
CA ARG A 51 18.72 -15.14 2.79
C ARG A 51 19.77 -16.18 3.13
N LYS A 52 20.44 -15.95 4.23
CA LYS A 52 21.41 -16.92 4.78
C LYS A 52 20.69 -18.01 5.58
N LYS A 53 21.34 -19.16 5.76
CA LYS A 53 20.85 -20.20 6.67
C LYS A 53 20.70 -19.64 8.08
N GLY A 54 19.54 -19.81 8.67
CA GLY A 54 19.18 -19.29 9.99
C GLY A 54 18.35 -18.01 9.98
N GLU A 55 18.06 -17.43 8.81
CA GLU A 55 17.21 -16.24 8.65
C GLU A 55 15.77 -16.56 8.20
N GLU A 56 15.36 -17.83 8.32
CA GLU A 56 14.04 -18.29 7.92
C GLU A 56 12.90 -17.57 8.65
N ASN A 57 13.15 -17.12 9.88
CA ASN A 57 12.18 -16.37 10.67
C ASN A 57 12.08 -14.90 10.26
N LEU A 58 13.07 -14.36 9.52
CA LEU A 58 13.10 -12.96 9.12
C LEU A 58 12.45 -12.75 7.76
N PHE A 59 12.67 -13.67 6.82
CA PHE A 59 12.22 -13.58 5.45
C PHE A 59 11.49 -14.85 5.04
N ARG A 60 10.29 -14.68 4.50
CA ARG A 60 9.41 -15.81 4.13
C ARG A 60 10.01 -16.69 3.04
N GLU A 61 10.74 -16.11 2.10
CA GLU A 61 11.33 -16.82 0.97
C GLU A 61 12.84 -16.61 0.91
N GLU A 62 13.54 -17.44 0.13
CA GLU A 62 15.00 -17.35 -0.02
C GLU A 62 15.44 -16.00 -0.56
N LYS A 63 14.71 -15.47 -1.57
CA LYS A 63 14.94 -14.16 -2.13
C LYS A 63 14.13 -13.13 -1.38
N TYR A 64 14.77 -12.06 -0.92
CA TYR A 64 14.13 -10.96 -0.22
C TYR A 64 14.65 -9.59 -0.70
N ALA A 65 13.98 -8.52 -0.33
CA ALA A 65 14.44 -7.15 -0.58
C ALA A 65 15.48 -6.75 0.49
N SER A 66 16.75 -6.67 0.12
CA SER A 66 17.79 -6.11 0.98
C SER A 66 17.62 -4.59 1.12
N ILE A 67 17.38 -3.92 0.00
CA ILE A 67 17.01 -2.52 -0.06
C ILE A 67 15.60 -2.41 -0.66
N TYR A 68 14.77 -1.61 -0.03
CA TYR A 68 13.47 -1.23 -0.56
C TYR A 68 13.20 0.21 -0.14
N GLU A 69 13.08 1.08 -1.11
CA GLU A 69 12.91 2.50 -0.90
C GLU A 69 11.76 3.04 -1.73
N ILE A 70 11.00 3.96 -1.15
CA ILE A 70 9.97 4.73 -1.84
C ILE A 70 10.27 6.22 -1.66
N ASN A 71 10.44 6.93 -2.76
CA ASN A 71 10.54 8.38 -2.74
C ASN A 71 9.12 8.97 -2.62
N MET A 72 8.76 9.42 -1.41
CA MET A 72 7.43 9.96 -1.12
C MET A 72 7.13 11.27 -1.85
N LEU A 73 8.16 12.04 -2.26
CA LEU A 73 7.99 13.26 -3.05
C LEU A 73 7.66 12.96 -4.52
N ARG A 74 8.02 11.78 -5.03
CA ARG A 74 7.65 11.33 -6.38
C ARG A 74 6.35 10.55 -6.39
N CYS A 75 6.07 9.84 -5.31
CA CYS A 75 4.89 8.99 -5.19
C CYS A 75 3.60 9.81 -5.36
N ILE A 76 2.71 9.34 -6.23
CA ILE A 76 1.38 9.95 -6.45
C ILE A 76 0.26 9.19 -5.73
N PHE A 77 0.59 8.23 -4.88
CA PHE A 77 -0.34 7.43 -4.08
C PHE A 77 -1.45 6.76 -4.91
N CYS A 78 -1.14 6.35 -6.13
CA CYS A 78 -2.12 5.74 -7.06
C CYS A 78 -2.56 4.31 -6.66
N GLY A 79 -1.74 3.58 -5.88
CA GLY A 79 -2.04 2.22 -5.43
C GLY A 79 -1.70 1.11 -6.42
N LEU A 80 -1.14 1.41 -7.60
CA LEU A 80 -0.77 0.38 -8.59
C LEU A 80 0.29 -0.60 -8.07
N CYS A 81 1.17 -0.17 -7.17
CA CYS A 81 2.14 -1.04 -6.52
C CYS A 81 1.49 -2.10 -5.63
N GLU A 82 0.39 -1.74 -4.94
CA GLU A 82 -0.40 -2.67 -4.14
C GLU A 82 -1.12 -3.68 -5.04
N GLU A 83 -1.69 -3.22 -6.15
CA GLU A 83 -2.40 -4.09 -7.11
C GLU A 83 -1.46 -5.05 -7.85
N ALA A 84 -0.24 -4.60 -8.14
CA ALA A 84 0.76 -5.39 -8.87
C ALA A 84 1.49 -6.41 -7.98
N CYS A 85 1.37 -6.33 -6.66
CA CYS A 85 2.11 -7.20 -5.74
C CYS A 85 1.48 -8.60 -5.65
N PRO A 86 2.11 -9.67 -6.17
CA PRO A 86 1.56 -11.02 -6.11
C PRO A 86 1.68 -11.64 -4.72
N LYS A 87 2.55 -11.09 -3.87
CA LYS A 87 2.82 -11.59 -2.52
C LYS A 87 2.00 -10.87 -1.45
N GLU A 88 1.18 -9.89 -1.85
CA GLU A 88 0.44 -9.05 -0.91
C GLU A 88 1.36 -8.48 0.19
N ALA A 89 2.53 -8.00 -0.25
CA ALA A 89 3.55 -7.51 0.64
C ALA A 89 3.46 -6.01 0.89
N ILE A 90 2.98 -5.22 -0.07
CA ILE A 90 2.85 -3.78 0.04
C ILE A 90 1.39 -3.36 0.05
N PHE A 91 1.05 -2.47 0.98
CA PHE A 91 -0.28 -1.87 1.09
C PHE A 91 -0.15 -0.37 1.34
N LEU A 92 -1.16 0.40 0.89
CA LEU A 92 -1.34 1.77 1.30
C LEU A 92 -2.23 1.79 2.55
N THR A 93 -1.91 2.64 3.51
CA THR A 93 -2.64 2.72 4.78
C THR A 93 -3.43 4.01 4.89
N ASP A 94 -4.12 4.21 6.00
CA ASP A 94 -4.80 5.45 6.35
C ASP A 94 -3.86 6.49 6.98
N ARG A 95 -2.57 6.15 7.16
CA ARG A 95 -1.58 7.05 7.72
C ARG A 95 -1.19 8.13 6.73
N ILE A 96 -1.06 9.35 7.23
CA ILE A 96 -0.57 10.49 6.46
C ILE A 96 0.95 10.51 6.53
N VAL A 97 1.60 10.78 5.40
CA VAL A 97 3.06 10.98 5.36
C VAL A 97 3.39 12.24 6.16
N PRO A 98 4.27 12.16 7.18
CA PRO A 98 4.66 13.33 7.95
C PRO A 98 5.44 14.32 7.07
N SER A 99 5.37 15.58 7.41
CA SER A 99 6.20 16.61 6.78
C SER A 99 7.63 16.53 7.30
N SER A 100 8.60 16.75 6.44
CA SER A 100 10.02 16.78 6.78
C SER A 100 10.69 18.09 6.35
N PHE A 101 11.88 18.34 6.86
CA PHE A 101 12.66 19.53 6.56
C PHE A 101 13.54 19.36 5.33
N THR A 102 13.94 18.13 5.03
CA THR A 102 14.84 17.82 3.93
C THR A 102 14.25 16.81 2.96
N ARG A 103 14.61 16.94 1.67
CA ARG A 103 14.14 16.00 0.64
C ARG A 103 14.61 14.57 0.86
N GLY A 104 15.77 14.37 1.47
CA GLY A 104 16.31 13.04 1.76
C GLY A 104 15.51 12.27 2.79
N GLU A 105 14.91 12.94 3.75
CA GLU A 105 14.06 12.32 4.77
C GLU A 105 12.78 11.72 4.18
N GLU A 106 12.37 12.19 2.99
CA GLU A 106 11.19 11.70 2.27
C GLU A 106 11.49 10.47 1.38
N VAL A 107 12.72 9.98 1.38
CA VAL A 107 13.03 8.65 0.86
C VAL A 107 12.85 7.65 1.98
N PHE A 108 11.73 6.93 1.95
CA PHE A 108 11.38 5.96 2.99
C PHE A 108 12.00 4.61 2.67
N GLY A 109 12.93 4.21 3.50
CA GLY A 109 13.54 2.88 3.48
C GLY A 109 12.73 1.83 4.26
N LYS A 110 13.27 0.65 4.37
CA LYS A 110 12.65 -0.46 5.12
C LYS A 110 12.41 -0.12 6.59
N ASP A 111 13.24 0.73 7.20
CA ASP A 111 13.10 1.23 8.57
C ASP A 111 11.74 1.91 8.83
N LYS A 112 11.23 2.63 7.83
CA LYS A 112 9.94 3.34 7.90
C LYS A 112 8.79 2.57 7.26
N LEU A 113 9.09 1.66 6.33
CA LEU A 113 8.09 0.95 5.54
C LEU A 113 7.69 -0.40 6.14
N VAL A 114 8.64 -1.14 6.74
CA VAL A 114 8.35 -2.47 7.28
C VAL A 114 7.51 -2.34 8.55
N GLU A 115 6.46 -3.14 8.61
CA GLU A 115 5.57 -3.20 9.76
C GLU A 115 6.30 -3.65 11.02
N SER A 116 6.01 -2.99 12.15
CA SER A 116 6.48 -3.44 13.46
C SER A 116 5.82 -4.77 13.85
N THR A 117 6.59 -5.67 14.43
CA THR A 117 6.06 -6.93 14.99
C THR A 117 5.17 -6.72 16.21
N GLU A 118 5.40 -5.65 16.97
CA GLU A 118 4.64 -5.32 18.19
C GLU A 118 3.28 -4.67 17.88
N ASN A 119 3.23 -3.87 16.81
CA ASN A 119 2.05 -3.11 16.42
C ASN A 119 1.73 -3.37 14.94
N PRO A 120 1.13 -4.52 14.61
CA PRO A 120 0.75 -4.84 13.24
C PRO A 120 -0.33 -3.86 12.74
N ILE A 121 -0.18 -3.41 11.51
CA ILE A 121 -1.13 -2.48 10.88
C ILE A 121 -2.27 -3.29 10.28
N ASP A 122 -3.48 -3.02 10.73
CA ASP A 122 -4.67 -3.66 10.17
C ASP A 122 -5.00 -3.10 8.78
N VAL A 123 -4.70 -3.88 7.75
CA VAL A 123 -5.05 -3.55 6.36
C VAL A 123 -6.40 -4.12 5.94
N THR A 124 -7.03 -4.96 6.78
CA THR A 124 -8.31 -5.61 6.45
C THR A 124 -9.46 -4.61 6.38
N LYS A 125 -9.34 -3.46 7.05
CA LYS A 125 -10.32 -2.37 6.94
C LYS A 125 -10.52 -1.89 5.50
N ARG A 126 -9.50 -2.02 4.64
CA ARG A 126 -9.58 -1.71 3.20
C ARG A 126 -10.17 -2.85 2.38
N GLN A 127 -10.14 -4.06 2.91
CA GLN A 127 -10.68 -5.26 2.29
C GLN A 127 -12.10 -5.55 2.79
N ARG A 128 -12.86 -4.51 3.18
CA ARG A 128 -14.29 -4.73 3.48
C ARG A 128 -14.93 -5.46 2.31
N GLN A 129 -15.80 -6.40 2.63
CA GLN A 129 -16.44 -7.26 1.65
C GLN A 129 -17.07 -6.45 0.49
N GLU A 130 -17.62 -5.28 0.80
CA GLU A 130 -18.16 -4.33 -0.19
C GLU A 130 -17.13 -3.87 -1.24
N VAL A 131 -15.87 -3.62 -0.81
CA VAL A 131 -14.79 -3.22 -1.72
C VAL A 131 -14.31 -4.42 -2.54
N ILE A 132 -14.27 -5.60 -1.92
CA ILE A 132 -13.94 -6.86 -2.60
C ILE A 132 -15.01 -7.19 -3.63
N ASP A 133 -16.28 -7.06 -3.27
CA ASP A 133 -17.40 -7.32 -4.16
C ASP A 133 -17.44 -6.32 -5.31
N PHE A 134 -17.15 -5.04 -5.05
CA PHE A 134 -16.99 -4.03 -6.09
C PHE A 134 -15.85 -4.36 -7.05
N LYS A 135 -14.69 -4.80 -6.53
CA LYS A 135 -13.55 -5.23 -7.37
C LYS A 135 -13.86 -6.51 -8.16
N LYS A 136 -14.64 -7.43 -7.60
CA LYS A 136 -15.06 -8.67 -8.28
C LYS A 136 -16.11 -8.43 -9.35
N ASP A 137 -16.94 -7.44 -9.18
CA ASP A 137 -17.99 -7.12 -10.15
C ASP A 137 -17.47 -6.20 -11.27
N LYS A 138 -16.46 -6.71 -12.00
CA LYS A 138 -15.92 -6.03 -13.19
C LYS A 138 -16.97 -5.71 -14.25
N ARG A 139 -18.15 -6.37 -14.22
CA ARG A 139 -19.23 -6.14 -15.15
C ARG A 139 -19.87 -4.76 -15.01
N HIS A 140 -19.87 -4.18 -13.82
CA HIS A 140 -20.37 -2.82 -13.60
C HIS A 140 -19.50 -1.71 -14.21
N TYR A 141 -18.20 -1.96 -14.41
CA TYR A 141 -17.30 -0.95 -14.97
C TYR A 141 -17.37 -0.85 -16.49
N HIS A 142 -17.69 -1.96 -17.16
CA HIS A 142 -17.73 -2.00 -18.62
C HIS A 142 -19.12 -1.79 -19.23
N ASN A 143 -20.20 -1.91 -18.47
CA ASN A 143 -21.58 -1.81 -18.95
C ASN A 143 -22.35 -0.58 -18.49
N ARG A 144 -21.73 0.36 -17.76
CA ARG A 144 -22.33 1.67 -17.57
C ARG A 144 -22.10 2.52 -18.81
N THR A 145 -22.97 2.36 -19.79
CA THR A 145 -23.20 3.43 -20.74
C THR A 145 -23.71 4.64 -19.96
N PHE A 146 -23.31 5.84 -20.35
CA PHE A 146 -23.74 7.12 -19.74
C PHE A 146 -25.26 7.27 -19.63
N LEU A 147 -26.02 6.41 -20.27
CA LEU A 147 -27.48 6.39 -20.32
C LEU A 147 -28.13 5.72 -19.10
N ASP A 148 -27.39 4.91 -18.32
CA ASP A 148 -27.92 4.18 -17.17
C ASP A 148 -27.65 4.88 -15.83
N ALA A 149 -27.05 6.07 -15.84
CA ALA A 149 -26.87 6.87 -14.65
C ALA A 149 -28.25 7.36 -14.16
N LYS A 150 -28.78 6.72 -13.12
CA LYS A 150 -29.95 7.28 -12.41
C LYS A 150 -29.64 8.72 -12.02
N PRO A 151 -30.53 9.67 -12.30
CA PRO A 151 -30.32 11.05 -11.90
C PRO A 151 -30.13 11.10 -10.38
N ILE A 152 -29.06 11.74 -9.95
CA ILE A 152 -28.80 12.01 -8.53
C ILE A 152 -30.00 12.80 -8.03
N ALA A 153 -30.74 12.23 -7.08
CA ALA A 153 -31.84 12.92 -6.44
C ALA A 153 -31.29 14.23 -5.83
N LYS A 154 -31.73 15.36 -6.36
CA LYS A 154 -31.41 16.67 -5.79
C LYS A 154 -32.11 16.75 -4.45
N ASN A 155 -31.41 16.53 -3.36
CA ASN A 155 -31.88 16.89 -2.04
C ASN A 155 -31.89 18.42 -1.99
N HIS A 156 -33.06 19.01 -2.12
CA HIS A 156 -33.29 20.38 -1.77
C HIS A 156 -33.31 20.48 -0.25
N HIS A 157 -32.36 21.20 0.30
CA HIS A 157 -32.46 21.91 1.58
C HIS A 157 -32.41 23.38 1.31
#